data_5b1e8594f1a17ffe70fb14bb02a03a47
#
_entry.id   5b1e8594f1a17ffe70fb14bb02a03a47
#
_cell.length_a   1.000
_cell.length_b   1.000
_cell.length_c   1.000
_cell.angle_alpha   90.00
_cell.angle_beta   90.00
_cell.angle_gamma   90.00
#
_symmetry.space_group_name_H-M   'P 1'
#
loop_
_entity.id
_entity.type
_entity.pdbx_description
1 polymer ?
#
loop_
_entity_poly.entity_id
_entity_poly.type
_entity_poly.pdbx_seq_one_letter_code
_entity_poly.pdbx_strand_id
1 'polypeptide(L)'
;SLPMTTLDDQRIGDSVYRVIYDTTSASGIYQALTLGLYGGLLMVALTLYVMFTSFGSAPEVIVVGVLVGPLTFLFVIPFARLAREKSQASRLAGSETTSNIEEGMANVLAVQSLGGNKRESDRFAKASDDSFRKFRAEALIKLLFGHAGSMAFLIGQIVFFLVIAGYVIDGTFTAGDYFVLFYYFFVLS
;
A
#
# COMPACT_ATOMS: atom_id res chain seq x y z
N SER A 1 1.86 -36.21 -12.88
CA SER A 1 0.49 -36.71 -12.84
C SER A 1 0.12 -37.01 -11.39
N LEU A 2 -0.79 -36.24 -10.81
CA LEU A 2 -1.36 -36.50 -9.50
C LEU A 2 -2.32 -37.69 -9.60
N PRO A 3 -2.28 -38.64 -8.65
CA PRO A 3 -3.21 -39.76 -8.67
C PRO A 3 -4.66 -39.25 -8.50
N MET A 4 -5.58 -39.88 -9.24
CA MET A 4 -7.00 -39.48 -9.28
C MET A 4 -7.70 -39.52 -7.91
N THR A 5 -7.21 -40.35 -6.98
CA THR A 5 -7.68 -40.44 -5.60
C THR A 5 -7.48 -39.19 -4.76
N THR A 6 -6.52 -38.34 -5.12
CA THR A 6 -6.28 -37.03 -4.43
C THR A 6 -7.23 -35.93 -4.91
N LEU A 7 -7.89 -36.11 -6.06
CA LEU A 7 -8.86 -35.16 -6.59
C LEU A 7 -10.29 -35.43 -6.10
N ASP A 8 -10.59 -36.69 -5.72
CA ASP A 8 -11.93 -37.10 -5.28
C ASP A 8 -12.29 -36.56 -3.87
N ASP A 9 -11.27 -36.37 -3.00
CA ASP A 9 -11.47 -35.85 -1.63
C ASP A 9 -11.46 -34.31 -1.55
N GLN A 10 -11.08 -33.59 -2.61
CA GLN A 10 -11.06 -32.13 -2.64
C GLN A 10 -12.23 -31.62 -3.46
N ARG A 11 -12.97 -30.64 -2.90
CA ARG A 11 -14.00 -29.91 -3.67
C ARG A 11 -13.36 -29.37 -4.94
N ILE A 12 -13.81 -29.77 -6.10
CA ILE A 12 -13.32 -29.36 -7.44
C ILE A 12 -13.15 -27.83 -7.52
N GLY A 13 -14.07 -27.08 -6.89
CA GLY A 13 -14.02 -25.63 -6.80
C GLY A 13 -12.80 -25.08 -6.07
N ASP A 14 -12.33 -25.73 -4.99
CA ASP A 14 -11.11 -25.30 -4.27
C ASP A 14 -9.85 -25.52 -5.11
N SER A 15 -9.77 -26.65 -5.81
CA SER A 15 -8.64 -26.96 -6.70
C SER A 15 -8.59 -25.99 -7.90
N VAL A 16 -9.75 -25.67 -8.51
CA VAL A 16 -9.85 -24.68 -9.58
C VAL A 16 -9.48 -23.27 -9.08
N TYR A 17 -9.95 -22.89 -7.90
CA TYR A 17 -9.62 -21.60 -7.29
C TYR A 17 -8.11 -21.47 -7.06
N ARG A 18 -7.45 -22.48 -6.50
CA ARG A 18 -5.99 -22.48 -6.28
C ARG A 18 -5.22 -22.38 -7.58
N VAL A 19 -5.60 -23.13 -8.62
CA VAL A 19 -4.92 -23.06 -9.92
C VAL A 19 -5.05 -21.69 -10.56
N ILE A 20 -6.20 -21.04 -10.46
CA ILE A 20 -6.44 -19.73 -11.09
C ILE A 20 -5.83 -18.60 -10.28
N TYR A 21 -6.08 -18.56 -8.96
CA TYR A 21 -5.74 -17.39 -8.14
C TYR A 21 -4.35 -17.48 -7.49
N ASP A 22 -3.94 -18.65 -7.00
CA ASP A 22 -2.63 -18.80 -6.37
C ASP A 22 -1.51 -18.70 -7.38
N THR A 23 -1.69 -19.25 -8.59
CA THR A 23 -0.72 -19.15 -9.68
C THR A 23 -0.54 -17.72 -10.16
N THR A 24 -1.66 -16.95 -10.27
CA THR A 24 -1.61 -15.54 -10.66
C THR A 24 -0.96 -14.69 -9.58
N SER A 25 -1.25 -14.97 -8.30
CA SER A 25 -0.64 -14.29 -7.17
C SER A 25 0.88 -14.54 -7.07
N ALA A 26 1.32 -15.78 -7.28
CA ALA A 26 2.73 -16.14 -7.31
C ALA A 26 3.49 -15.42 -8.45
N SER A 27 2.89 -15.35 -9.63
CA SER A 27 3.43 -14.59 -10.77
C SER A 27 3.55 -13.11 -10.46
N GLY A 28 2.53 -12.51 -9.82
CA GLY A 28 2.55 -11.11 -9.40
C GLY A 28 3.65 -10.81 -8.37
N ILE A 29 3.85 -11.69 -7.39
CA ILE A 29 4.93 -11.56 -6.40
C ILE A 29 6.30 -11.66 -7.08
N TYR A 30 6.49 -12.64 -7.97
CA TYR A 30 7.74 -12.79 -8.73
C TYR A 30 8.05 -11.55 -9.56
N GLN A 31 7.07 -11.01 -10.27
CA GLN A 31 7.23 -9.80 -11.07
C GLN A 31 7.54 -8.58 -10.20
N ALA A 32 6.88 -8.40 -9.06
CA ALA A 32 7.14 -7.31 -8.13
C ALA A 32 8.56 -7.38 -7.55
N LEU A 33 9.04 -8.58 -7.19
CA LEU A 33 10.38 -8.78 -6.64
C LEU A 33 11.46 -8.61 -7.71
N THR A 34 11.27 -9.15 -8.91
CA THR A 34 12.30 -9.10 -9.95
C THR A 34 12.35 -7.73 -10.65
N LEU A 35 11.24 -7.28 -11.22
CA LEU A 35 11.20 -6.03 -11.97
C LEU A 35 11.11 -4.81 -11.04
N GLY A 36 10.33 -4.88 -9.97
CA GLY A 36 10.17 -3.78 -9.02
C GLY A 36 11.43 -3.55 -8.20
N LEU A 37 11.91 -4.57 -7.48
CA LEU A 37 13.04 -4.40 -6.57
C LEU A 37 14.37 -4.24 -7.32
N TYR A 38 14.72 -5.21 -8.18
CA TYR A 38 16.02 -5.15 -8.87
C TYR A 38 16.07 -4.04 -9.91
N GLY A 39 15.00 -3.83 -10.68
CA GLY A 39 14.90 -2.74 -11.64
C GLY A 39 14.97 -1.37 -10.96
N GLY A 40 14.24 -1.20 -9.85
CA GLY A 40 14.27 0.01 -9.03
C GLY A 40 15.67 0.30 -8.47
N LEU A 41 16.30 -0.70 -7.83
CA LEU A 41 17.67 -0.55 -7.30
C LEU A 41 18.68 -0.21 -8.40
N LEU A 42 18.60 -0.84 -9.57
CA LEU A 42 19.46 -0.53 -10.70
C LEU A 42 19.26 0.91 -11.17
N MET A 43 18.00 1.36 -11.31
CA MET A 43 17.68 2.74 -11.71
C MET A 43 18.21 3.76 -10.70
N VAL A 44 18.02 3.52 -9.40
CA VAL A 44 18.58 4.39 -8.34
C VAL A 44 20.11 4.42 -8.42
N ALA A 45 20.78 3.28 -8.56
CA ALA A 45 22.22 3.20 -8.66
C ALA A 45 22.79 3.96 -9.88
N LEU A 46 22.15 3.79 -11.05
CA LEU A 46 22.51 4.50 -12.28
C LEU A 46 22.30 6.01 -12.14
N THR A 47 21.15 6.40 -11.57
CA THR A 47 20.85 7.82 -11.34
C THR A 47 21.86 8.46 -10.41
N LEU A 48 22.21 7.83 -9.30
CA LEU A 48 23.24 8.32 -8.38
C LEU A 48 24.60 8.40 -9.06
N TYR A 49 24.98 7.38 -9.83
CA TYR A 49 26.24 7.39 -10.58
C TYR A 49 26.32 8.59 -11.53
N VAL A 50 25.26 8.82 -12.32
CA VAL A 50 25.23 9.97 -13.25
C VAL A 50 25.19 11.30 -12.50
N MET A 51 24.44 11.40 -11.40
CA MET A 51 24.44 12.62 -10.57
C MET A 51 25.83 12.94 -10.02
N PHE A 52 26.55 11.95 -9.49
CA PHE A 52 27.91 12.16 -8.98
C PHE A 52 28.91 12.55 -10.06
N THR A 53 28.82 11.97 -11.26
CA THR A 53 29.76 12.26 -12.34
C THR A 53 29.45 13.57 -13.07
N SER A 54 28.18 13.91 -13.26
CA SER A 54 27.77 15.08 -14.05
C SER A 54 27.51 16.34 -13.20
N PHE A 55 27.07 16.17 -11.95
CA PHE A 55 26.67 17.27 -11.06
C PHE A 55 27.48 17.32 -9.75
N GLY A 56 28.67 16.74 -9.74
CA GLY A 56 29.55 16.70 -8.57
C GLY A 56 30.02 18.08 -8.08
N SER A 57 29.84 19.12 -8.89
CA SER A 57 30.11 20.53 -8.50
C SER A 57 29.07 21.08 -7.50
N ALA A 58 27.91 20.44 -7.37
CA ALA A 58 26.83 20.84 -6.47
C ALA A 58 26.42 19.68 -5.55
N PRO A 59 27.24 19.31 -4.57
CA PRO A 59 26.98 18.18 -3.69
C PRO A 59 25.67 18.31 -2.91
N GLU A 60 25.22 19.54 -2.63
CA GLU A 60 23.97 19.80 -1.93
C GLU A 60 22.76 19.25 -2.71
N VAL A 61 22.75 19.34 -4.03
CA VAL A 61 21.68 18.81 -4.88
C VAL A 61 21.59 17.29 -4.76
N ILE A 62 22.75 16.63 -4.74
CA ILE A 62 22.84 15.18 -4.58
C ILE A 62 22.34 14.76 -3.20
N VAL A 63 22.82 15.44 -2.14
CA VAL A 63 22.43 15.16 -0.75
C VAL A 63 20.92 15.34 -0.56
N VAL A 64 20.34 16.44 -1.04
CA VAL A 64 18.89 16.68 -0.93
C VAL A 64 18.12 15.61 -1.70
N GLY A 65 18.51 15.29 -2.94
CA GLY A 65 17.85 14.27 -3.74
C GLY A 65 17.85 12.89 -3.07
N VAL A 66 18.98 12.49 -2.49
CA VAL A 66 19.12 11.20 -1.78
C VAL A 66 18.33 11.18 -0.47
N LEU A 67 18.27 12.30 0.25
CA LEU A 67 17.59 12.35 1.55
C LEU A 67 16.07 12.37 1.46
N VAL A 68 15.49 12.83 0.36
CA VAL A 68 14.02 12.95 0.22
C VAL A 68 13.33 11.61 0.40
N GLY A 69 13.82 10.53 -0.22
CA GLY A 69 13.25 9.19 -0.07
C GLY A 69 13.24 8.71 1.40
N PRO A 70 14.39 8.59 2.07
CA PRO A 70 14.46 8.20 3.48
C PRO A 70 13.65 9.09 4.42
N LEU A 71 13.65 10.41 4.22
CA LEU A 71 12.85 11.35 5.03
C LEU A 71 11.36 11.14 4.84
N THR A 72 10.89 10.90 3.62
CA THR A 72 9.50 10.56 3.33
C THR A 72 9.11 9.27 4.05
N PHE A 73 9.93 8.22 3.98
CA PHE A 73 9.71 6.99 4.73
C PHE A 73 9.64 7.21 6.23
N LEU A 74 10.58 7.97 6.79
CA LEU A 74 10.60 8.26 8.24
C LEU A 74 9.32 8.98 8.69
N PHE A 75 8.82 9.90 7.87
CA PHE A 75 7.60 10.64 8.15
C PHE A 75 6.34 9.75 8.09
N VAL A 76 6.33 8.75 7.22
CA VAL A 76 5.18 7.86 6.97
C VAL A 76 5.12 6.68 7.95
N ILE A 77 6.25 6.21 8.51
CA ILE A 77 6.32 5.04 9.41
C ILE A 77 5.31 5.08 10.58
N PRO A 78 5.13 6.21 11.32
CA PRO A 78 4.18 6.26 12.43
C PRO A 78 2.75 5.95 11.99
N PHE A 79 2.35 6.47 10.82
CA PHE A 79 1.03 6.26 10.25
C PHE A 79 0.82 4.81 9.77
N ALA A 80 1.88 4.13 9.34
CA ALA A 80 1.82 2.73 8.89
C ALA A 80 1.39 1.78 10.03
N ARG A 81 1.90 2.00 11.24
CA ARG A 81 1.49 1.22 12.42
C ARG A 81 0.01 1.41 12.73
N LEU A 82 -0.43 2.67 12.81
CA LEU A 82 -1.82 2.99 13.09
C LEU A 82 -2.78 2.46 12.01
N ALA A 83 -2.39 2.56 10.72
CA ALA A 83 -3.16 2.01 9.62
C ALA A 83 -3.30 0.48 9.73
N ARG A 84 -2.24 -0.23 10.13
CA ARG A 84 -2.26 -1.68 10.33
C ARG A 84 -3.19 -2.09 11.47
N GLU A 85 -3.13 -1.40 12.62
CA GLU A 85 -4.01 -1.67 13.77
C GLU A 85 -5.49 -1.45 13.41
N LYS A 86 -5.82 -0.34 12.75
CA LYS A 86 -7.20 -0.06 12.33
C LYS A 86 -7.70 -1.03 11.28
N SER A 87 -6.83 -1.43 10.33
CA SER A 87 -7.16 -2.44 9.32
C SER A 87 -7.42 -3.82 9.94
N GLN A 88 -6.65 -4.21 10.95
CA GLN A 88 -6.89 -5.45 11.67
C GLN A 88 -8.21 -5.41 12.45
N ALA A 89 -8.49 -4.33 13.18
CA ALA A 89 -9.75 -4.16 13.90
C ALA A 89 -10.98 -4.17 12.96
N SER A 90 -10.87 -3.55 11.79
CA SER A 90 -11.92 -3.54 10.77
C SER A 90 -12.20 -4.95 10.22
N ARG A 91 -11.13 -5.71 9.89
CA ARG A 91 -11.26 -7.10 9.41
C ARG A 91 -11.89 -8.03 10.44
N LEU A 92 -11.48 -7.91 11.70
CA LEU A 92 -12.08 -8.71 12.79
C LEU A 92 -13.58 -8.43 12.94
N ALA A 93 -13.99 -7.17 12.94
CA ALA A 93 -15.41 -6.81 13.03
C ALA A 93 -16.20 -7.25 11.79
N GLY A 94 -15.61 -7.19 10.59
CA GLY A 94 -16.22 -7.73 9.38
C GLY A 94 -16.42 -9.23 9.45
N SER A 95 -15.42 -9.98 9.92
CA SER A 95 -15.50 -11.43 10.12
C SER A 95 -16.58 -11.80 11.15
N GLU A 96 -16.67 -11.08 12.27
CA GLU A 96 -17.70 -11.29 13.28
C GLU A 96 -19.11 -11.04 12.70
N THR A 97 -19.29 -9.99 11.90
CA THR A 97 -20.56 -9.73 11.22
C THR A 97 -20.93 -10.86 10.27
N THR A 98 -19.98 -11.39 9.50
CA THR A 98 -20.21 -12.53 8.60
C THR A 98 -20.58 -13.78 9.38
N SER A 99 -19.87 -14.11 10.47
CA SER A 99 -20.20 -15.25 11.32
C SER A 99 -21.60 -15.14 11.95
N ASN A 100 -22.02 -13.94 12.34
CA ASN A 100 -23.38 -13.71 12.84
C ASN A 100 -24.45 -13.98 11.78
N ILE A 101 -24.18 -13.63 10.51
CA ILE A 101 -25.07 -13.94 9.39
C ILE A 101 -25.14 -15.45 9.17
N GLU A 102 -23.98 -16.12 9.10
CA GLU A 102 -23.92 -17.57 8.90
C GLU A 102 -24.65 -18.33 10.01
N GLU A 103 -24.46 -17.95 11.28
CA GLU A 103 -25.15 -18.53 12.43
C GLU A 103 -26.67 -18.31 12.35
N GLY A 104 -27.10 -17.07 12.03
CA GLY A 104 -28.52 -16.74 11.86
C GLY A 104 -29.17 -17.50 10.72
N MET A 105 -28.48 -17.67 9.60
CA MET A 105 -28.98 -18.46 8.46
C MET A 105 -29.03 -19.95 8.75
N ALA A 106 -28.04 -20.51 9.43
CA ALA A 106 -28.02 -21.92 9.83
C ALA A 106 -29.16 -22.25 10.78
N ASN A 107 -29.58 -21.31 11.63
CA ASN A 107 -30.61 -21.48 12.64
C ASN A 107 -31.96 -20.80 12.29
N VAL A 108 -32.16 -20.42 11.03
CA VAL A 108 -33.31 -19.61 10.60
C VAL A 108 -34.68 -20.20 11.02
N LEU A 109 -34.85 -21.52 10.90
CA LEU A 109 -36.10 -22.20 11.31
C LEU A 109 -36.35 -22.12 12.83
N ALA A 110 -35.30 -22.29 13.63
CA ALA A 110 -35.37 -22.15 15.09
C ALA A 110 -35.68 -20.71 15.50
N VAL A 111 -35.04 -19.74 14.88
CA VAL A 111 -35.24 -18.30 15.12
C VAL A 111 -36.68 -17.91 14.79
N GLN A 112 -37.21 -18.37 13.66
CA GLN A 112 -38.61 -18.09 13.24
C GLN A 112 -39.62 -18.75 14.13
N SER A 113 -39.41 -20.03 14.49
CA SER A 113 -40.39 -20.80 15.30
C SER A 113 -40.45 -20.29 16.74
N LEU A 114 -39.37 -19.76 17.29
CA LEU A 114 -39.28 -19.21 18.65
C LEU A 114 -39.55 -17.70 18.73
N GLY A 115 -39.93 -17.06 17.61
CA GLY A 115 -40.20 -15.62 17.57
C GLY A 115 -38.96 -14.74 17.77
N GLY A 116 -37.75 -15.27 17.53
CA GLY A 116 -36.47 -14.62 17.77
C GLY A 116 -36.04 -13.55 16.73
N ASN A 117 -36.87 -13.30 15.70
CA ASN A 117 -36.50 -12.43 14.56
C ASN A 117 -36.03 -11.04 14.97
N LYS A 118 -36.73 -10.41 15.94
CA LYS A 118 -36.34 -9.07 16.41
C LYS A 118 -34.99 -9.08 17.08
N ARG A 119 -34.71 -10.05 17.93
CA ARG A 119 -33.45 -10.20 18.66
C ARG A 119 -32.28 -10.40 17.69
N GLU A 120 -32.43 -11.25 16.68
CA GLU A 120 -31.40 -11.49 15.66
C GLU A 120 -31.19 -10.25 14.78
N SER A 121 -32.27 -9.54 14.41
CA SER A 121 -32.18 -8.29 13.68
C SER A 121 -31.40 -7.21 14.48
N ASP A 122 -31.70 -7.08 15.77
CA ASP A 122 -31.00 -6.12 16.62
C ASP A 122 -29.53 -6.50 16.83
N ARG A 123 -29.23 -7.80 16.98
CA ARG A 123 -27.86 -8.33 17.08
C ARG A 123 -27.06 -8.03 15.79
N PHE A 124 -27.64 -8.30 14.65
CA PHE A 124 -27.03 -8.02 13.36
C PHE A 124 -26.82 -6.51 13.13
N ALA A 125 -27.82 -5.69 13.43
CA ALA A 125 -27.73 -4.23 13.29
C ALA A 125 -26.58 -3.66 14.14
N LYS A 126 -26.43 -4.15 15.38
CA LYS A 126 -25.33 -3.74 16.27
C LYS A 126 -23.96 -4.17 15.75
N ALA A 127 -23.81 -5.41 15.28
CA ALA A 127 -22.55 -5.90 14.72
C ALA A 127 -22.18 -5.16 13.43
N SER A 128 -23.17 -4.89 12.56
CA SER A 128 -23.00 -4.13 11.33
C SER A 128 -22.57 -2.68 11.60
N ASP A 129 -23.19 -2.00 12.59
CA ASP A 129 -22.83 -0.64 12.97
C ASP A 129 -21.41 -0.56 13.55
N ASP A 130 -21.00 -1.53 14.37
CA ASP A 130 -19.63 -1.61 14.90
C ASP A 130 -18.61 -1.86 13.77
N SER A 131 -18.91 -2.80 12.87
CA SER A 131 -18.11 -3.08 11.69
C SER A 131 -17.96 -1.83 10.81
N PHE A 132 -19.06 -1.11 10.54
CA PHE A 132 -19.05 0.12 9.76
C PHE A 132 -18.21 1.23 10.41
N ARG A 133 -18.32 1.40 11.73
CA ARG A 133 -17.49 2.39 12.47
C ARG A 133 -16.00 2.07 12.38
N LYS A 134 -15.62 0.81 12.54
CA LYS A 134 -14.23 0.36 12.42
C LYS A 134 -13.71 0.51 11.00
N PHE A 135 -14.50 0.14 10.00
CA PHE A 135 -14.18 0.34 8.58
C PHE A 135 -13.97 1.82 8.25
N ARG A 136 -14.85 2.71 8.73
CA ARG A 136 -14.70 4.16 8.52
C ARG A 136 -13.44 4.72 9.18
N ALA A 137 -13.10 4.25 10.38
CA ALA A 137 -11.85 4.64 11.04
C ALA A 137 -10.61 4.16 10.27
N GLU A 138 -10.65 2.93 9.74
CA GLU A 138 -9.60 2.41 8.85
C GLU A 138 -9.45 3.26 7.58
N ALA A 139 -10.58 3.56 6.91
CA ALA A 139 -10.58 4.36 5.69
C ALA A 139 -10.00 5.76 5.91
N LEU A 140 -10.37 6.43 7.01
CA LEU A 140 -9.83 7.74 7.38
C LEU A 140 -8.32 7.69 7.62
N ILE A 141 -7.83 6.70 8.36
CA ILE A 141 -6.40 6.56 8.62
C ILE A 141 -5.62 6.24 7.35
N LYS A 142 -6.14 5.39 6.46
CA LYS A 142 -5.52 5.12 5.15
C LYS A 142 -5.45 6.36 4.28
N LEU A 143 -6.48 7.18 4.30
CA LEU A 143 -6.54 8.46 3.58
C LEU A 143 -5.49 9.44 4.14
N LEU A 144 -5.41 9.59 5.46
CA LEU A 144 -4.40 10.42 6.11
C LEU A 144 -2.98 9.92 5.85
N PHE A 145 -2.77 8.61 5.88
CA PHE A 145 -1.50 7.98 5.54
C PHE A 145 -1.04 8.33 4.12
N GLY A 146 -1.95 8.19 3.13
CA GLY A 146 -1.66 8.56 1.74
C GLY A 146 -1.35 10.05 1.58
N HIS A 147 -2.12 10.92 2.24
CA HIS A 147 -1.88 12.37 2.20
C HIS A 147 -0.58 12.77 2.90
N ALA A 148 -0.25 12.14 4.03
CA ALA A 148 1.01 12.40 4.72
C ALA A 148 2.23 12.10 3.85
N GLY A 149 2.22 10.97 3.13
CA GLY A 149 3.25 10.62 2.16
C GLY A 149 3.36 11.65 1.03
N SER A 150 2.22 12.00 0.43
CA SER A 150 2.17 12.99 -0.65
C SER A 150 2.66 14.38 -0.21
N MET A 151 2.33 14.81 1.02
CA MET A 151 2.81 16.09 1.56
C MET A 151 4.30 16.07 1.83
N ALA A 152 4.83 15.01 2.42
CA ALA A 152 6.27 14.87 2.65
C ALA A 152 7.04 14.90 1.32
N PHE A 153 6.55 14.18 0.31
CA PHE A 153 7.11 14.20 -1.04
C PHE A 153 7.08 15.60 -1.66
N LEU A 154 5.92 16.29 -1.60
CA LEU A 154 5.76 17.64 -2.14
C LEU A 154 6.72 18.64 -1.48
N ILE A 155 6.89 18.58 -0.16
CA ILE A 155 7.84 19.43 0.57
C ILE A 155 9.26 19.16 0.08
N GLY A 156 9.66 17.88 0.01
CA GLY A 156 10.95 17.47 -0.52
C GLY A 156 11.19 17.97 -1.95
N GLN A 157 10.18 17.88 -2.80
CA GLN A 157 10.20 18.38 -4.17
C GLN A 157 10.43 19.91 -4.23
N ILE A 158 9.71 20.66 -3.41
CA ILE A 158 9.87 22.14 -3.37
C ILE A 158 11.29 22.51 -2.93
N VAL A 159 11.80 21.87 -1.86
CA VAL A 159 13.15 22.13 -1.38
C VAL A 159 14.19 21.80 -2.45
N PHE A 160 14.07 20.63 -3.09
CA PHE A 160 14.98 20.21 -4.15
C PHE A 160 15.00 21.20 -5.31
N PHE A 161 13.84 21.65 -5.77
CA PHE A 161 13.76 22.58 -6.88
C PHE A 161 14.24 24.01 -6.53
N LEU A 162 14.04 24.46 -5.30
CA LEU A 162 14.59 25.73 -4.85
C LEU A 162 16.12 25.70 -4.84
N VAL A 163 16.73 24.59 -4.41
CA VAL A 163 18.18 24.42 -4.43
C VAL A 163 18.71 24.46 -5.86
N ILE A 164 18.11 23.69 -6.77
CA ILE A 164 18.54 23.68 -8.19
C ILE A 164 18.34 25.05 -8.84
N ALA A 165 17.23 25.72 -8.58
CA ALA A 165 16.95 27.05 -9.13
C ALA A 165 18.04 28.07 -8.73
N GLY A 166 18.57 27.99 -7.51
CA GLY A 166 19.71 28.78 -7.09
C GLY A 166 20.91 28.59 -8.00
N TYR A 167 21.30 27.34 -8.28
CA TYR A 167 22.43 27.02 -9.16
C TYR A 167 22.22 27.44 -10.62
N VAL A 168 20.96 27.44 -11.10
CA VAL A 168 20.63 27.93 -12.45
C VAL A 168 20.75 29.46 -12.51
N ILE A 169 20.27 30.16 -11.48
CA ILE A 169 20.36 31.64 -11.39
C ILE A 169 21.81 32.08 -11.30
N ASP A 170 22.66 31.39 -10.55
CA ASP A 170 24.08 31.66 -10.41
C ASP A 170 24.87 31.28 -11.68
N GLY A 171 24.22 30.68 -12.69
CA GLY A 171 24.86 30.30 -13.96
C GLY A 171 25.73 29.05 -13.89
N THR A 172 25.70 28.31 -12.76
CA THR A 172 26.44 27.05 -12.59
C THR A 172 25.79 25.92 -13.38
N PHE A 173 24.46 25.91 -13.43
CA PHE A 173 23.65 24.96 -14.19
C PHE A 173 22.89 25.64 -15.31
N THR A 174 22.63 24.91 -16.37
CA THR A 174 21.76 25.35 -17.47
C THR A 174 20.31 25.03 -17.19
N ALA A 175 19.40 25.63 -17.95
CA ALA A 175 18.00 25.25 -17.91
C ALA A 175 17.77 23.78 -18.31
N GLY A 176 18.65 23.21 -19.15
CA GLY A 176 18.62 21.77 -19.49
C GLY A 176 18.94 20.89 -18.27
N ASP A 177 19.93 21.28 -17.48
CA ASP A 177 20.32 20.54 -16.25
C ASP A 177 19.17 20.51 -15.24
N TYR A 178 18.38 21.60 -15.16
CA TYR A 178 17.18 21.64 -14.31
C TYR A 178 16.19 20.51 -14.67
N PHE A 179 15.91 20.31 -15.95
CA PHE A 179 14.98 19.24 -16.38
C PHE A 179 15.55 17.84 -16.16
N VAL A 180 16.84 17.64 -16.33
CA VAL A 180 17.50 16.36 -16.05
C VAL A 180 17.45 16.04 -14.56
N LEU A 181 17.75 16.99 -13.70
CA LEU A 181 17.68 16.85 -12.25
C LEU A 181 16.23 16.66 -11.77
N PHE A 182 15.25 17.31 -12.42
CA PHE A 182 13.84 17.08 -12.20
C PHE A 182 13.48 15.59 -12.39
N TYR A 183 13.92 14.99 -13.49
CA TYR A 183 13.71 13.58 -13.76
C TYR A 183 14.37 12.69 -12.71
N TYR A 184 15.62 12.99 -12.34
CA TYR A 184 16.37 12.20 -11.35
C TYR A 184 15.73 12.25 -9.96
N PHE A 185 15.15 13.38 -9.58
CA PHE A 185 14.37 13.47 -8.34
C PHE A 185 13.24 12.45 -8.28
N PHE A 186 12.47 12.28 -9.36
CA PHE A 186 11.38 11.30 -9.42
C PHE A 186 11.88 9.85 -9.40
N VAL A 187 13.07 9.60 -9.92
CA VAL A 187 13.66 8.23 -9.86
C VAL A 187 14.15 7.90 -8.46
N LEU A 188 14.65 8.88 -7.71
CA LEU A 188 15.16 8.69 -6.35
C LEU A 188 14.06 8.68 -5.27
N SER A 189 12.88 9.20 -5.54
CA SER A 189 11.74 9.31 -4.61
C SER A 189 10.77 8.15 -4.71
#